data_08cac01d29cb161bfcc12c7245aaf851
#
_entry.id   08cac01d29cb161bfcc12c7245aaf851
#
_cell.length_a   1.000
_cell.length_b   1.000
_cell.length_c   1.000
_cell.angle_alpha   90.00
_cell.angle_beta   90.00
_cell.angle_gamma   90.00
#
_symmetry.space_group_name_H-M   'P 1'
#
loop_
_entity.id
_entity.type
_entity.pdbx_description
1 polymer ?
#
loop_
_entity_poly.entity_id
_entity_poly.type
_entity_poly.pdbx_seq_one_letter_code
_entity_poly.pdbx_strand_id
1 'polypeptide(L)'
;GDKIVCLSGIPKFGYADSIFFIDVGREFEILTSDDINNVVEAVQPEVFNAMLNLACELAAQGRENRKVGTIFVLGDDEKVMQLSRQMIINPFKGYSEEDRNILNPELEETIKELSAIDGAFIINSQGAIVTAGRHLNAALESKDFPSGLGSRHIAAAGITNLTRAVAVVVSQSTGNVSVFKNGKLFVSIEKPVE
;
A
#
# COMPACT_ATOMS: atom_id res chain seq x y z
N GLY A 1 -28.75 -11.92 6.24
CA GLY A 1 -28.00 -10.75 5.82
C GLY A 1 -28.70 -10.11 4.62
N ASP A 2 -28.56 -8.82 4.52
CA ASP A 2 -29.11 -8.07 3.41
C ASP A 2 -28.26 -8.32 2.16
N LYS A 3 -28.92 -8.36 1.00
CA LYS A 3 -28.23 -8.52 -0.29
C LYS A 3 -28.36 -7.23 -1.07
N ILE A 4 -27.23 -6.73 -1.57
CA ILE A 4 -27.20 -5.58 -2.45
C ILE A 4 -26.72 -5.96 -3.83
N VAL A 5 -27.23 -5.25 -4.84
CA VAL A 5 -26.79 -5.39 -6.22
C VAL A 5 -26.08 -4.11 -6.61
N CYS A 6 -24.79 -4.23 -6.93
CA CYS A 6 -23.99 -3.12 -7.41
C CYS A 6 -23.83 -3.22 -8.92
N LEU A 7 -24.15 -2.13 -9.62
CA LEU A 7 -23.81 -1.95 -11.03
C LEU A 7 -22.52 -1.15 -11.11
N SER A 8 -21.52 -1.70 -11.74
CA SER A 8 -20.22 -1.05 -11.92
C SER A 8 -19.80 -1.07 -13.38
N GLY A 9 -18.93 -0.16 -13.76
CA GLY A 9 -18.35 -0.09 -15.07
C GLY A 9 -17.15 0.84 -15.11
N ILE A 10 -16.39 0.76 -16.19
CA ILE A 10 -15.24 1.64 -16.39
C ILE A 10 -15.75 3.00 -16.87
N PRO A 11 -15.58 4.10 -16.11
CA PRO A 11 -16.12 5.42 -16.46
C PRO A 11 -15.71 5.89 -17.87
N LYS A 12 -14.53 5.47 -18.33
CA LYS A 12 -13.99 5.81 -19.64
C LYS A 12 -14.87 5.32 -20.80
N PHE A 13 -15.64 4.26 -20.59
CA PHE A 13 -16.50 3.67 -21.64
C PHE A 13 -17.97 4.08 -21.55
N GLY A 14 -18.36 4.78 -20.48
CA GLY A 14 -19.69 5.37 -20.35
C GLY A 14 -20.85 4.37 -20.17
N TYR A 15 -20.57 3.10 -19.88
CA TYR A 15 -21.59 2.09 -19.59
C TYR A 15 -21.17 1.19 -18.42
N ALA A 16 -22.16 0.63 -17.73
CA ALA A 16 -21.94 -0.39 -16.72
C ALA A 16 -21.80 -1.75 -17.43
N ASP A 17 -20.72 -2.47 -17.10
CA ASP A 17 -20.38 -3.77 -17.71
C ASP A 17 -20.32 -4.91 -16.70
N SER A 18 -20.49 -4.58 -15.42
CA SER A 18 -20.38 -5.55 -14.32
C SER A 18 -21.55 -5.41 -13.36
N ILE A 19 -22.07 -6.56 -12.92
CA ILE A 19 -23.10 -6.66 -11.89
C ILE A 19 -22.54 -7.52 -10.78
N PHE A 20 -22.46 -6.95 -9.56
CA PHE A 20 -22.02 -7.66 -8.36
C PHE A 20 -23.22 -7.90 -7.46
N PHE A 21 -23.37 -9.13 -6.98
CA PHE A 21 -24.29 -9.48 -5.90
C PHE A 21 -23.48 -9.60 -4.62
N ILE A 22 -23.71 -8.70 -3.67
CA ILE A 22 -23.00 -8.64 -2.40
C ILE A 22 -23.94 -9.10 -1.28
N ASP A 23 -23.56 -10.11 -0.51
CA ASP A 23 -24.26 -10.56 0.70
C ASP A 23 -23.66 -9.82 1.89
N VAL A 24 -24.31 -8.75 2.34
CA VAL A 24 -23.84 -7.90 3.45
C VAL A 24 -23.74 -8.73 4.72
N GLY A 25 -22.51 -8.89 5.22
CA GLY A 25 -22.20 -9.69 6.42
C GLY A 25 -21.57 -11.06 6.15
N ARG A 26 -21.36 -11.44 4.88
CA ARG A 26 -20.60 -12.64 4.49
C ARG A 26 -19.39 -12.34 3.63
N GLU A 27 -19.37 -11.21 2.95
CA GLU A 27 -18.24 -10.76 2.17
C GLU A 27 -17.40 -9.82 3.03
N PHE A 28 -16.10 -9.96 2.88
CA PHE A 28 -15.02 -9.23 3.55
C PHE A 28 -15.41 -7.81 3.93
N GLU A 29 -14.90 -7.36 5.06
CA GLU A 29 -15.11 -6.01 5.60
C GLU A 29 -15.08 -4.98 4.47
N ILE A 30 -16.27 -4.60 4.00
CA ILE A 30 -16.42 -3.47 3.09
C ILE A 30 -15.89 -2.28 3.89
N LEU A 31 -14.84 -1.65 3.39
CA LEU A 31 -14.31 -0.43 3.97
C LEU A 31 -15.46 0.57 4.08
N THR A 32 -15.90 0.83 5.29
CA THR A 32 -16.86 1.89 5.53
C THR A 32 -16.18 3.24 5.32
N SER A 33 -16.98 4.27 5.06
CA SER A 33 -16.44 5.64 4.97
C SER A 33 -15.67 6.03 6.24
N ASP A 34 -16.07 5.49 7.40
CA ASP A 34 -15.41 5.73 8.68
C ASP A 34 -14.06 5.00 8.77
N ASP A 35 -13.95 3.82 8.19
CA ASP A 35 -12.67 3.09 8.13
C ASP A 35 -11.69 3.81 7.21
N ILE A 36 -12.14 4.30 6.06
CA ILE A 36 -11.33 5.12 5.16
C ILE A 36 -10.93 6.42 5.86
N ASN A 37 -11.84 7.09 6.55
CA ASN A 37 -11.54 8.31 7.30
C ASN A 37 -10.50 8.05 8.41
N ASN A 38 -10.58 6.93 9.12
CA ASN A 38 -9.59 6.53 10.13
C ASN A 38 -8.21 6.25 9.54
N VAL A 39 -8.13 5.74 8.31
CA VAL A 39 -6.87 5.56 7.57
C VAL A 39 -6.32 6.92 7.12
N VAL A 40 -7.21 7.82 6.71
CA VAL A 40 -6.93 9.11 6.09
C VAL A 40 -6.66 10.23 7.10
N GLU A 41 -6.90 10.05 8.42
CA GLU A 41 -6.55 11.06 9.43
C GLU A 41 -5.07 11.52 9.40
N ALA A 42 -4.17 10.71 8.84
CA ALA A 42 -2.75 11.01 8.78
C ALA A 42 -2.22 11.30 7.36
N VAL A 43 -3.05 11.18 6.32
CA VAL A 43 -2.62 11.25 4.90
C VAL A 43 -3.73 11.82 4.05
N GLN A 44 -3.39 12.64 3.05
CA GLN A 44 -4.38 13.15 2.10
C GLN A 44 -5.02 12.00 1.30
N PRO A 45 -6.37 11.99 1.11
CA PRO A 45 -7.07 10.92 0.39
C PRO A 45 -6.52 10.65 -1.01
N GLU A 46 -6.13 11.71 -1.73
CA GLU A 46 -5.58 11.59 -3.08
C GLU A 46 -4.25 10.83 -3.08
N VAL A 47 -3.41 11.10 -2.09
CA VAL A 47 -2.10 10.43 -1.91
C VAL A 47 -2.29 8.94 -1.59
N PHE A 48 -3.22 8.62 -0.70
CA PHE A 48 -3.54 7.23 -0.37
C PHE A 48 -4.07 6.47 -1.59
N ASN A 49 -5.00 7.07 -2.35
CA ASN A 49 -5.57 6.46 -3.55
C ASN A 49 -4.52 6.27 -4.65
N ALA A 50 -3.67 7.27 -4.90
CA ALA A 50 -2.58 7.16 -5.88
C ALA A 50 -1.62 6.00 -5.53
N MET A 51 -1.24 5.90 -4.26
CA MET A 51 -0.36 4.83 -3.79
C MET A 51 -1.03 3.46 -3.87
N LEU A 52 -2.31 3.35 -3.51
CA LEU A 52 -3.05 2.10 -3.59
C LEU A 52 -3.19 1.62 -5.04
N ASN A 53 -3.50 2.54 -5.97
CA ASN A 53 -3.58 2.23 -7.39
C ASN A 53 -2.23 1.73 -7.93
N LEU A 54 -1.14 2.42 -7.61
CA LEU A 54 0.21 2.01 -7.99
C LEU A 54 0.57 0.62 -7.42
N ALA A 55 0.22 0.35 -6.17
CA ALA A 55 0.42 -0.97 -5.55
C ALA A 55 -0.37 -2.07 -6.26
N CYS A 56 -1.63 -1.81 -6.65
CA CYS A 56 -2.46 -2.74 -7.40
C CYS A 56 -1.90 -2.98 -8.81
N GLU A 57 -1.40 -1.95 -9.49
CA GLU A 57 -0.74 -2.11 -10.79
C GLU A 57 0.53 -2.95 -10.70
N LEU A 58 1.40 -2.69 -9.70
CA LEU A 58 2.58 -3.51 -9.45
C LEU A 58 2.23 -4.96 -9.14
N ALA A 59 1.15 -5.19 -8.40
CA ALA A 59 0.66 -6.52 -8.07
C ALA A 59 0.16 -7.27 -9.32
N ALA A 60 -0.54 -6.56 -10.21
CA ALA A 60 -1.11 -7.13 -11.43
C ALA A 60 -0.04 -7.39 -12.51
N GLN A 61 0.82 -6.41 -12.77
CA GLN A 61 1.74 -6.44 -13.91
C GLN A 61 3.13 -6.97 -13.53
N GLY A 62 3.55 -6.80 -12.25
CA GLY A 62 4.93 -7.02 -11.85
C GLY A 62 5.89 -6.06 -12.58
N ARG A 63 7.14 -6.47 -12.71
CA ARG A 63 8.14 -5.75 -13.51
C ARG A 63 9.01 -6.76 -14.28
N GLU A 64 9.27 -6.50 -15.57
CA GLU A 64 10.06 -7.36 -16.45
C GLU A 64 9.66 -8.86 -16.38
N ASN A 65 8.37 -9.14 -16.39
CA ASN A 65 7.80 -10.49 -16.24
C ASN A 65 8.12 -11.17 -14.90
N ARG A 66 8.50 -10.40 -13.87
CA ARG A 66 8.75 -10.90 -12.51
C ARG A 66 7.75 -10.29 -11.54
N LYS A 67 7.26 -11.10 -10.62
CA LYS A 67 6.45 -10.61 -9.50
C LYS A 67 7.31 -9.71 -8.60
N VAL A 68 6.81 -8.55 -8.28
CA VAL A 68 7.46 -7.57 -7.41
C VAL A 68 6.83 -7.64 -6.02
N GLY A 69 7.66 -7.50 -4.98
CA GLY A 69 7.20 -7.35 -3.61
C GLY A 69 7.84 -6.12 -3.00
N THR A 70 7.03 -5.19 -2.52
CA THR A 70 7.49 -3.93 -1.93
C THR A 70 6.59 -3.49 -0.78
N ILE A 71 7.04 -2.47 -0.04
CA ILE A 71 6.29 -1.83 1.04
C ILE A 71 6.29 -0.32 0.78
N PHE A 72 5.12 0.28 0.82
CA PHE A 72 4.95 1.74 0.87
C PHE A 72 4.47 2.12 2.27
N VAL A 73 5.17 3.03 2.94
CA VAL A 73 4.80 3.54 4.27
C VAL A 73 4.47 5.02 4.13
N LEU A 74 3.24 5.37 4.48
CA LEU A 74 2.66 6.70 4.32
C LEU A 74 2.43 7.41 5.65
N GLY A 75 2.85 8.66 5.74
CA GLY A 75 2.68 9.51 6.90
C GLY A 75 3.61 9.16 8.06
N ASP A 76 3.62 10.02 9.09
CA ASP A 76 4.49 9.91 10.27
C ASP A 76 5.96 9.61 9.91
N ASP A 77 6.40 10.17 8.77
CA ASP A 77 7.66 9.85 8.12
C ASP A 77 8.88 10.11 9.02
N GLU A 78 8.86 11.16 9.84
CA GLU A 78 9.94 11.43 10.80
C GLU A 78 10.15 10.26 11.77
N LYS A 79 9.06 9.71 12.33
CA LYS A 79 9.14 8.58 13.26
C LYS A 79 9.49 7.28 12.56
N VAL A 80 8.94 7.07 11.35
CA VAL A 80 9.30 5.93 10.50
C VAL A 80 10.79 5.95 10.14
N MET A 81 11.35 7.13 9.84
CA MET A 81 12.79 7.31 9.57
C MET A 81 13.66 6.92 10.77
N GLN A 82 13.24 7.24 12.01
CA GLN A 82 13.95 6.85 13.23
C GLN A 82 13.91 5.33 13.47
N LEU A 83 12.82 4.67 13.08
CA LEU A 83 12.58 3.23 13.24
C LEU A 83 13.02 2.40 12.03
N SER A 84 13.80 2.98 11.13
CA SER A 84 14.28 2.32 9.92
C SER A 84 15.71 2.70 9.59
N ARG A 85 16.37 1.90 8.76
CA ARG A 85 17.75 2.19 8.30
C ARG A 85 17.85 2.12 6.80
N GLN A 86 18.68 2.98 6.21
CA GLN A 86 18.95 2.99 4.78
C GLN A 86 19.78 1.77 4.40
N MET A 87 19.38 1.04 3.35
CA MET A 87 20.12 -0.10 2.81
C MET A 87 20.92 0.24 1.56
N ILE A 88 20.37 1.14 0.73
CA ILE A 88 20.98 1.63 -0.51
C ILE A 88 21.07 3.16 -0.46
N ILE A 89 21.81 3.78 -1.38
CA ILE A 89 21.77 5.24 -1.54
C ILE A 89 20.34 5.67 -1.83
N ASN A 90 19.84 6.70 -1.11
CA ASN A 90 18.49 7.21 -1.34
C ASN A 90 18.37 7.83 -2.74
N PRO A 91 17.59 7.24 -3.65
CA PRO A 91 17.47 7.72 -5.03
C PRO A 91 16.70 9.06 -5.13
N PHE A 92 15.96 9.45 -4.10
CA PHE A 92 15.17 10.68 -4.07
C PHE A 92 15.85 11.86 -3.39
N LYS A 93 17.10 11.66 -2.91
CA LYS A 93 17.84 12.71 -2.22
C LYS A 93 18.26 13.81 -3.18
N GLY A 94 17.87 15.05 -2.88
CA GLY A 94 18.25 16.24 -3.63
C GLY A 94 17.23 16.72 -4.66
N TYR A 95 16.18 15.94 -4.91
CA TYR A 95 15.04 16.37 -5.72
C TYR A 95 14.08 17.22 -4.89
N SER A 96 13.38 18.14 -5.55
CA SER A 96 12.30 18.91 -4.94
C SER A 96 11.16 18.01 -4.49
N GLU A 97 10.31 18.45 -3.57
CA GLU A 97 9.14 17.66 -3.16
C GLU A 97 8.15 17.43 -4.29
N GLU A 98 8.07 18.36 -5.22
CA GLU A 98 7.22 18.31 -6.41
C GLU A 98 7.70 17.22 -7.38
N ASP A 99 9.02 17.13 -7.62
CA ASP A 99 9.62 16.15 -8.53
C ASP A 99 9.53 14.72 -8.00
N ARG A 100 9.47 14.53 -6.69
CA ARG A 100 9.40 13.22 -6.02
C ARG A 100 8.05 12.94 -5.36
N ASN A 101 6.97 13.60 -5.82
CA ASN A 101 5.63 13.39 -5.30
C ASN A 101 4.93 12.25 -6.04
N ILE A 102 4.30 11.33 -5.30
CA ILE A 102 3.59 10.17 -5.87
C ILE A 102 2.39 10.58 -6.74
N LEU A 103 1.91 11.82 -6.60
CA LEU A 103 0.87 12.39 -7.46
C LEU A 103 1.41 12.84 -8.82
N ASN A 104 2.74 12.90 -9.00
CA ASN A 104 3.35 13.24 -10.28
C ASN A 104 3.37 12.01 -11.20
N PRO A 105 2.61 12.01 -12.31
CA PRO A 105 2.53 10.87 -13.22
C PRO A 105 3.89 10.48 -13.84
N GLU A 106 4.80 11.43 -14.00
CA GLU A 106 6.13 11.18 -14.57
C GLU A 106 7.01 10.34 -13.63
N LEU A 107 6.69 10.30 -12.34
CA LEU A 107 7.43 9.53 -11.35
C LEU A 107 7.00 8.05 -11.29
N GLU A 108 5.85 7.71 -11.83
CA GLU A 108 5.24 6.39 -11.69
C GLU A 108 6.16 5.25 -12.17
N GLU A 109 6.72 5.39 -13.38
CA GLU A 109 7.65 4.37 -13.92
C GLU A 109 8.92 4.26 -13.07
N THR A 110 9.44 5.38 -12.56
CA THR A 110 10.60 5.37 -11.65
C THR A 110 10.30 4.60 -10.37
N ILE A 111 9.11 4.79 -9.78
CA ILE A 111 8.70 4.05 -8.58
C ILE A 111 8.57 2.56 -8.89
N LYS A 112 7.98 2.20 -10.03
CA LYS A 112 7.85 0.80 -10.46
C LYS A 112 9.23 0.14 -10.61
N GLU A 113 10.20 0.81 -11.24
CA GLU A 113 11.58 0.29 -11.36
C GLU A 113 12.22 0.10 -9.98
N LEU A 114 12.15 1.11 -9.13
CA LEU A 114 12.74 1.06 -7.79
C LEU A 114 12.05 0.06 -6.87
N SER A 115 10.80 -0.32 -7.15
CA SER A 115 10.05 -1.33 -6.40
C SER A 115 10.62 -2.75 -6.57
N ALA A 116 11.45 -2.98 -7.59
CA ALA A 116 12.19 -4.23 -7.76
C ALA A 116 13.37 -4.36 -6.77
N ILE A 117 13.78 -3.26 -6.15
CA ILE A 117 14.85 -3.23 -5.14
C ILE A 117 14.24 -3.54 -3.77
N ASP A 118 14.95 -4.33 -2.97
CA ASP A 118 14.48 -4.66 -1.62
C ASP A 118 14.45 -3.42 -0.70
N GLY A 119 13.44 -3.35 0.15
CA GLY A 119 13.24 -2.26 1.10
C GLY A 119 11.93 -1.52 0.91
N ALA A 120 11.63 -0.64 1.87
CA ALA A 120 10.41 0.15 1.90
C ALA A 120 10.62 1.54 1.30
N PHE A 121 9.56 2.06 0.69
CA PHE A 121 9.40 3.49 0.40
C PHE A 121 8.81 4.18 1.62
N ILE A 122 9.34 5.37 1.95
CA ILE A 122 8.78 6.23 2.98
C ILE A 122 8.25 7.48 2.30
N ILE A 123 6.97 7.76 2.49
CA ILE A 123 6.24 8.83 1.83
C ILE A 123 5.60 9.71 2.91
N ASN A 124 5.75 11.02 2.80
CA ASN A 124 5.12 11.92 3.76
C ASN A 124 3.61 12.06 3.53
N SER A 125 2.93 12.81 4.40
CA SER A 125 1.47 13.00 4.33
C SER A 125 0.99 13.75 3.07
N GLN A 126 1.87 14.52 2.41
CA GLN A 126 1.59 15.26 1.18
C GLN A 126 1.96 14.49 -0.09
N GLY A 127 2.48 13.26 0.03
CA GLY A 127 2.81 12.40 -1.11
C GLY A 127 4.24 12.49 -1.59
N ALA A 128 5.10 13.33 -1.00
CA ALA A 128 6.51 13.37 -1.37
C ALA A 128 7.24 12.14 -0.84
N ILE A 129 7.96 11.44 -1.71
CA ILE A 129 8.76 10.27 -1.35
C ILE A 129 10.03 10.76 -0.66
N VAL A 130 10.14 10.50 0.65
CA VAL A 130 11.28 10.89 1.46
C VAL A 130 12.50 10.04 1.10
N THR A 131 12.27 8.74 0.91
CA THR A 131 13.35 7.78 0.59
C THR A 131 12.77 6.46 0.09
N ALA A 132 13.62 5.65 -0.55
CA ALA A 132 13.36 4.25 -0.88
C ALA A 132 14.52 3.35 -0.43
N GLY A 133 14.29 2.03 -0.44
CA GLY A 133 15.30 1.06 -0.04
C GLY A 133 15.61 1.10 1.46
N ARG A 134 14.59 1.20 2.30
CA ARG A 134 14.75 1.20 3.76
C ARG A 134 14.35 -0.12 4.39
N HIS A 135 15.18 -0.58 5.31
CA HIS A 135 14.83 -1.67 6.21
C HIS A 135 14.06 -1.13 7.41
N LEU A 136 12.88 -1.66 7.65
CA LEU A 136 12.06 -1.31 8.80
C LEU A 136 12.51 -2.15 10.01
N ASN A 137 12.95 -1.49 11.08
CA ASN A 137 13.46 -2.16 12.29
C ASN A 137 12.34 -2.50 13.30
N ALA A 138 11.09 -2.39 12.89
CA ALA A 138 9.92 -2.66 13.72
C ALA A 138 9.52 -4.13 13.58
N ALA A 139 10.04 -5.00 14.46
CA ALA A 139 9.58 -6.38 14.56
C ALA A 139 8.47 -6.46 15.63
N LEU A 140 7.29 -6.93 15.24
CA LEU A 140 6.32 -7.47 16.19
C LEU A 140 6.65 -8.95 16.42
N GLU A 141 6.48 -9.42 17.65
CA GLU A 141 6.66 -10.85 17.94
C GLU A 141 5.62 -11.66 17.14
N SER A 142 6.10 -12.72 16.50
CA SER A 142 5.32 -13.55 15.54
C SER A 142 4.09 -14.25 16.13
N LYS A 143 3.82 -14.12 17.43
CA LYS A 143 2.68 -14.74 18.12
C LYS A 143 1.34 -14.07 17.83
N ASP A 144 1.36 -12.83 17.34
CA ASP A 144 0.15 -12.02 17.12
C ASP A 144 -0.33 -12.04 15.66
N PHE A 145 0.33 -12.81 14.78
CA PHE A 145 -0.01 -12.85 13.36
C PHE A 145 -0.50 -14.20 12.89
N PRO A 146 -1.45 -14.24 11.94
CA PRO A 146 -1.80 -15.46 11.22
C PRO A 146 -0.57 -16.07 10.57
N SER A 147 -0.41 -17.38 10.72
CA SER A 147 0.65 -18.14 10.03
C SER A 147 0.47 -18.02 8.52
N GLY A 148 1.56 -17.67 7.80
CA GLY A 148 1.54 -17.52 6.34
C GLY A 148 1.83 -16.10 5.84
N LEU A 149 1.93 -15.11 6.71
CA LEU A 149 2.36 -13.76 6.33
C LEU A 149 3.87 -13.69 6.15
N GLY A 150 4.32 -13.16 5.01
CA GLY A 150 5.74 -12.96 4.71
C GLY A 150 6.38 -11.84 5.54
N SER A 151 7.72 -11.78 5.50
CA SER A 151 8.52 -10.79 6.25
C SER A 151 8.09 -9.33 6.03
N ARG A 152 7.67 -8.98 4.82
CA ARG A 152 7.17 -7.64 4.48
C ARG A 152 5.88 -7.29 5.22
N HIS A 153 4.97 -8.24 5.38
CA HIS A 153 3.73 -8.04 6.14
C HIS A 153 4.02 -7.83 7.63
N ILE A 154 4.94 -8.61 8.19
CA ILE A 154 5.37 -8.47 9.60
C ILE A 154 6.02 -7.10 9.82
N ALA A 155 6.89 -6.66 8.90
CA ALA A 155 7.53 -5.35 8.97
C ALA A 155 6.52 -4.20 8.85
N ALA A 156 5.52 -4.32 7.96
CA ALA A 156 4.45 -3.34 7.78
C ALA A 156 3.57 -3.24 9.03
N ALA A 157 3.18 -4.36 9.60
CA ALA A 157 2.42 -4.37 10.83
C ALA A 157 3.25 -3.80 12.00
N GLY A 158 4.52 -4.17 12.13
CA GLY A 158 5.41 -3.63 13.16
C GLY A 158 5.55 -2.13 13.09
N ILE A 159 5.84 -1.58 11.92
CA ILE A 159 6.00 -0.12 11.78
C ILE A 159 4.69 0.63 12.06
N THR A 160 3.55 0.13 11.59
CA THR A 160 2.25 0.76 11.82
C THR A 160 1.75 0.62 13.26
N ASN A 161 2.26 -0.35 14.03
CA ASN A 161 1.99 -0.47 15.46
C ASN A 161 2.74 0.60 16.29
N LEU A 162 3.92 0.99 15.85
CA LEU A 162 4.79 1.93 16.55
C LEU A 162 4.63 3.37 16.09
N THR A 163 3.94 3.59 14.98
CA THR A 163 3.75 4.91 14.34
C THR A 163 2.29 5.14 13.96
N ARG A 164 1.95 6.37 13.57
CA ARG A 164 0.64 6.68 12.99
C ARG A 164 0.57 6.42 11.49
N ALA A 165 1.64 5.92 10.89
CA ALA A 165 1.71 5.64 9.47
C ALA A 165 0.71 4.57 9.03
N VAL A 166 0.42 4.56 7.73
CA VAL A 166 -0.25 3.47 7.01
C VAL A 166 0.79 2.76 6.17
N ALA A 167 0.74 1.45 6.10
CA ALA A 167 1.64 0.70 5.22
C ALA A 167 0.86 -0.15 4.22
N VAL A 168 1.27 -0.10 2.95
CA VAL A 168 0.73 -0.93 1.88
C VAL A 168 1.81 -1.89 1.42
N VAL A 169 1.50 -3.16 1.42
CA VAL A 169 2.39 -4.26 1.03
C VAL A 169 1.93 -4.87 -0.26
N VAL A 170 2.81 -4.95 -1.25
CA VAL A 170 2.63 -5.80 -2.43
C VAL A 170 3.32 -7.13 -2.17
N SER A 171 2.57 -8.21 -2.21
CA SER A 171 3.08 -9.57 -1.98
C SER A 171 3.71 -10.13 -3.25
N GLN A 172 5.01 -10.44 -3.19
CA GLN A 172 5.72 -11.06 -4.30
C GLN A 172 5.23 -12.48 -4.62
N SER A 173 4.79 -13.24 -3.60
CA SER A 173 4.36 -14.62 -3.78
C SER A 173 2.96 -14.76 -4.35
N THR A 174 2.00 -14.01 -3.79
CA THR A 174 0.59 -14.10 -4.17
C THR A 174 0.17 -13.05 -5.20
N GLY A 175 0.79 -11.86 -5.21
CA GLY A 175 0.33 -10.70 -5.95
C GLY A 175 -0.82 -9.96 -5.24
N ASN A 176 -1.08 -10.26 -3.98
CA ASN A 176 -2.09 -9.56 -3.20
C ASN A 176 -1.53 -8.22 -2.68
N VAL A 177 -2.41 -7.25 -2.51
CA VAL A 177 -2.10 -5.97 -1.87
C VAL A 177 -2.74 -5.93 -0.50
N SER A 178 -1.94 -5.67 0.54
CA SER A 178 -2.40 -5.64 1.93
C SER A 178 -2.13 -4.29 2.56
N VAL A 179 -3.12 -3.71 3.20
CA VAL A 179 -3.02 -2.43 3.92
C VAL A 179 -2.97 -2.69 5.42
N PHE A 180 -1.98 -2.09 6.08
CA PHE A 180 -1.80 -2.18 7.53
C PHE A 180 -1.96 -0.82 8.20
N LYS A 181 -2.66 -0.82 9.34
CA LYS A 181 -2.83 0.33 10.23
C LYS A 181 -2.86 -0.14 11.68
N ASN A 182 -2.25 0.63 12.59
CA ASN A 182 -2.22 0.33 14.03
C ASN A 182 -1.79 -1.12 14.34
N GLY A 183 -0.82 -1.65 13.59
CA GLY A 183 -0.30 -3.02 13.76
C GLY A 183 -1.20 -4.13 13.23
N LYS A 184 -2.31 -3.83 12.59
CA LYS A 184 -3.30 -4.82 12.12
C LYS A 184 -3.44 -4.76 10.60
N LEU A 185 -3.79 -5.89 10.01
CA LEU A 185 -4.25 -5.96 8.63
C LEU A 185 -5.63 -5.28 8.57
N PHE A 186 -5.71 -4.24 7.76
CA PHE A 186 -6.91 -3.43 7.59
C PHE A 186 -7.70 -3.88 6.36
N VAL A 187 -7.03 -4.12 5.24
CA VAL A 187 -7.60 -4.60 3.99
C VAL A 187 -6.64 -5.53 3.28
N SER A 188 -7.17 -6.56 2.63
CA SER A 188 -6.46 -7.38 1.67
C SER A 188 -7.19 -7.37 0.33
N ILE A 189 -6.53 -6.90 -0.71
CA ILE A 189 -7.02 -6.92 -2.08
C ILE A 189 -6.37 -8.11 -2.76
N GLU A 190 -7.16 -9.10 -3.12
CA GLU A 190 -6.68 -10.29 -3.80
C GLU A 190 -6.55 -10.05 -5.30
N LYS A 191 -5.49 -10.61 -5.89
CA LYS A 191 -5.38 -10.63 -7.35
C LYS A 191 -6.51 -11.50 -7.92
N PRO A 192 -7.25 -11.04 -8.94
CA PRO A 192 -8.22 -11.89 -9.62
C PRO A 192 -7.58 -13.19 -10.08
N VAL A 193 -8.21 -14.31 -9.77
CA VAL A 193 -7.80 -15.63 -10.26
C VAL A 193 -8.07 -15.65 -11.76
N GLU A 194 -7.01 -15.80 -12.57
CA GLU A 194 -7.12 -16.02 -14.03
C GLU A 194 -7.66 -17.41 -14.33
#